data_6ffe293ddd1d9c3c27b8e159d5cbbe39
#
_entry.id   6ffe293ddd1d9c3c27b8e159d5cbbe39
#
_cell.length_a   1.000
_cell.length_b   1.000
_cell.length_c   1.000
_cell.angle_alpha   90.00
_cell.angle_beta   90.00
_cell.angle_gamma   90.00
#
_symmetry.space_group_name_H-M   'P 1'
#
loop_
_entity.id
_entity.type
_entity.pdbx_description
1 polymer ?
#
loop_
_entity_poly.entity_id
_entity_poly.type
_entity_poly.pdbx_seq_one_letter_code
_entity_poly.pdbx_strand_id
1 'polypeptide(L)'
;MAISPRSLVQGNAAQVQSLPAPLGGWNARDNLANMEPTDAVTLINMFPTVSSLTMRGGYVKHATGLDGNAQTVMVYNYGNNSKMFAVTSTGKIYDTTAAGAVGAAAVSGLTNGIWEYTNITTTGGSYLYAVNGVDKPRLYDNATWTAIDAASTPAITGVTTTSLVNITLFKNRIWFIEKNTLKAWYLPTSSVGGAAQYLDLSSICKFGGHLVDLDTWTLDAGYGVDDNLVFITSTGEVIVYRGTDPASAATWALTGVWKLGSPIGTRPMLKWGGDLLVLTYDGLMPMAASLQSSRLDPRVALSDKIQGAITAATTAYGGTHAAVGWQVVYTAKNNAVWINVPVSDTQQEQYVMNTITKAWAQFTGWSAFCWEIFEDDAYFGGAGYVGRAWDDAYVDDTSNITTTTLQAFNYMGSRGVKKYFTRARPSIFSNGSPAIGVGMNIDFDTSDTTAPVNFSPTSSARWDVSTWDSGLWGAGLTIQNTWLGITGIGYCGGLQMKTASSGLEIQWASTDVVYQTGWAGV
;
A
#
# COMPACT_ATOMS: atom_id res chain seq x y z
N MET A 1 70.28 33.65 -20.72
CA MET A 1 68.79 33.55 -20.77
C MET A 1 68.40 32.34 -19.98
N ALA A 2 67.85 32.51 -18.78
CA ALA A 2 67.35 31.41 -17.99
C ALA A 2 65.89 31.15 -18.41
N ILE A 3 65.65 29.97 -18.91
CA ILE A 3 64.27 29.50 -19.23
C ILE A 3 63.58 29.20 -17.92
N SER A 4 62.59 30.02 -17.59
CA SER A 4 61.71 29.77 -16.43
C SER A 4 60.96 28.43 -16.63
N PRO A 5 60.94 27.53 -15.64
CA PRO A 5 60.20 26.31 -15.77
C PRO A 5 58.70 26.66 -15.88
N ARG A 6 58.05 26.23 -16.96
CA ARG A 6 56.58 26.24 -17.06
C ARG A 6 56.04 25.50 -15.87
N SER A 7 55.28 26.18 -15.03
CA SER A 7 54.48 25.53 -14.02
C SER A 7 53.54 24.56 -14.73
N LEU A 8 53.73 23.26 -14.52
CA LEU A 8 52.76 22.25 -14.89
C LEU A 8 51.46 22.62 -14.19
N VAL A 9 50.46 22.97 -14.95
CA VAL A 9 49.09 23.10 -14.46
C VAL A 9 48.77 21.72 -13.87
N GLN A 10 48.77 21.60 -12.54
CA GLN A 10 48.29 20.41 -11.87
C GLN A 10 46.82 20.28 -12.29
N GLY A 11 46.54 19.35 -13.20
CA GLY A 11 45.18 18.99 -13.52
C GLY A 11 44.54 18.50 -12.23
N ASN A 12 43.37 19.01 -11.90
CA ASN A 12 42.62 18.57 -10.74
C ASN A 12 42.44 17.03 -10.79
N ALA A 13 42.98 16.35 -9.81
CA ALA A 13 42.88 14.90 -9.73
C ALA A 13 41.39 14.47 -9.62
N ALA A 14 41.04 13.45 -10.36
CA ALA A 14 39.70 12.84 -10.21
C ALA A 14 39.52 12.32 -8.79
N GLN A 15 38.39 12.64 -8.21
CA GLN A 15 37.99 12.19 -6.88
C GLN A 15 36.91 11.10 -7.02
N VAL A 16 36.92 10.17 -6.08
CA VAL A 16 35.89 9.14 -5.98
C VAL A 16 35.17 9.31 -4.66
N GLN A 17 33.85 9.37 -4.71
CA GLN A 17 33.00 9.37 -3.53
C GLN A 17 32.00 8.22 -3.62
N SER A 18 31.92 7.42 -2.56
CA SER A 18 30.90 6.38 -2.42
C SER A 18 29.63 7.00 -1.82
N LEU A 19 28.52 6.77 -2.50
CA LEU A 19 27.19 7.15 -2.05
C LEU A 19 26.43 5.87 -1.66
N PRO A 20 25.86 5.77 -0.45
CA PRO A 20 24.98 4.66 -0.11
C PRO A 20 23.73 4.70 -1.00
N ALA A 21 23.09 3.56 -1.22
CA ALA A 21 21.75 3.54 -1.79
C ALA A 21 20.78 4.37 -0.93
N PRO A 22 19.72 4.97 -1.48
CA PRO A 22 18.82 5.84 -0.74
C PRO A 22 17.88 5.05 0.19
N LEU A 23 18.42 4.50 1.27
CA LEU A 23 17.71 3.68 2.26
C LEU A 23 16.73 4.49 3.11
N GLY A 24 16.89 5.82 3.16
CA GLY A 24 15.93 6.72 3.77
C GLY A 24 14.58 6.74 3.05
N GLY A 25 14.54 6.24 1.82
CA GLY A 25 13.34 6.08 1.02
C GLY A 25 12.89 7.34 0.28
N TRP A 26 11.72 7.27 -0.32
CA TRP A 26 11.10 8.35 -1.05
C TRP A 26 10.73 9.51 -0.12
N ASN A 27 11.14 10.71 -0.50
CA ASN A 27 10.86 11.95 0.21
C ASN A 27 10.19 12.94 -0.75
N ALA A 28 8.91 13.18 -0.54
CA ALA A 28 8.11 14.14 -1.30
C ALA A 28 7.66 15.34 -0.44
N ARG A 29 8.30 15.55 0.72
CA ARG A 29 8.02 16.67 1.64
C ARG A 29 9.09 17.74 1.56
N ASP A 30 10.36 17.33 1.62
CA ASP A 30 11.47 18.25 1.85
C ASP A 30 11.91 18.94 0.54
N ASN A 31 12.44 20.13 0.67
CA ASN A 31 13.04 20.84 -0.46
C ASN A 31 14.28 20.12 -0.94
N LEU A 32 14.47 20.02 -2.25
CA LEU A 32 15.59 19.31 -2.90
C LEU A 32 16.98 19.75 -2.39
N ALA A 33 17.12 21.01 -1.99
CA ALA A 33 18.40 21.55 -1.48
C ALA A 33 18.73 21.11 -0.03
N ASN A 34 17.74 20.67 0.73
CA ASN A 34 17.85 20.32 2.15
C ASN A 34 17.47 18.86 2.43
N MET A 35 17.21 18.08 1.38
CA MET A 35 16.88 16.67 1.50
C MET A 35 18.10 15.89 2.01
N GLU A 36 17.85 14.91 2.89
CA GLU A 36 18.90 14.06 3.44
C GLU A 36 19.58 13.25 2.32
N PRO A 37 20.90 13.09 2.33
CA PRO A 37 21.63 12.38 1.26
C PRO A 37 21.22 10.91 1.08
N THR A 38 20.61 10.32 2.09
CA THR A 38 20.11 8.94 2.08
C THR A 38 18.68 8.82 1.56
N ASP A 39 18.05 9.93 1.18
CA ASP A 39 16.71 9.95 0.63
C ASP A 39 16.72 9.86 -0.90
N ALA A 40 15.56 9.58 -1.46
CA ALA A 40 15.30 9.63 -2.89
C ALA A 40 14.23 10.67 -3.21
N VAL A 41 14.47 11.45 -4.25
CA VAL A 41 13.46 12.35 -4.87
C VAL A 41 12.39 11.51 -5.58
N THR A 42 12.82 10.43 -6.24
CA THR A 42 11.96 9.44 -6.89
C THR A 42 12.44 8.05 -6.50
N LEU A 43 11.53 7.17 -6.12
CA LEU A 43 11.83 5.79 -5.77
C LEU A 43 10.68 4.87 -6.22
N ILE A 44 10.75 4.43 -7.48
CA ILE A 44 9.71 3.61 -8.10
C ILE A 44 10.17 2.16 -8.20
N ASN A 45 9.33 1.24 -7.69
CA ASN A 45 9.51 -0.22 -7.73
C ASN A 45 10.80 -0.73 -7.05
N MET A 46 11.38 0.09 -6.16
CA MET A 46 12.48 -0.30 -5.29
C MET A 46 12.04 -0.17 -3.83
N PHE A 47 12.20 -1.23 -3.05
CA PHE A 47 11.78 -1.31 -1.65
C PHE A 47 12.99 -1.11 -0.72
N PRO A 48 13.00 -0.07 0.13
CA PRO A 48 14.10 0.19 1.05
C PRO A 48 14.06 -0.79 2.23
N THR A 49 15.07 -1.65 2.30
CA THR A 49 15.30 -2.55 3.43
C THR A 49 16.29 -1.94 4.42
N VAL A 50 16.70 -2.69 5.43
CA VAL A 50 17.69 -2.22 6.42
C VAL A 50 19.06 -2.02 5.79
N SER A 51 19.43 -2.79 4.77
CA SER A 51 20.81 -2.84 4.24
C SER A 51 20.93 -2.52 2.76
N SER A 52 19.85 -2.58 2.00
CA SER A 52 19.86 -2.38 0.55
C SER A 52 18.51 -1.89 0.04
N LEU A 53 18.50 -1.34 -1.16
CA LEU A 53 17.29 -1.18 -1.95
C LEU A 53 17.06 -2.45 -2.76
N THR A 54 15.93 -3.11 -2.52
CA THR A 54 15.56 -4.34 -3.24
C THR A 54 14.43 -4.03 -4.24
N MET A 55 14.54 -4.52 -5.45
CA MET A 55 13.43 -4.45 -6.38
C MET A 55 12.22 -5.19 -5.79
N ARG A 56 11.01 -4.63 -5.92
CA ARG A 56 9.80 -5.29 -5.42
C ARG A 56 9.56 -6.64 -6.10
N GLY A 57 8.91 -7.55 -5.43
CA GLY A 57 8.36 -8.76 -6.05
C GLY A 57 7.38 -8.43 -7.17
N GLY A 58 7.17 -9.36 -8.07
CA GLY A 58 6.17 -9.27 -9.12
C GLY A 58 4.77 -9.67 -8.65
N TYR A 59 3.89 -9.97 -9.59
CA TYR A 59 2.63 -10.63 -9.31
C TYR A 59 2.35 -11.74 -10.34
N VAL A 60 1.53 -12.69 -9.93
CA VAL A 60 0.97 -13.71 -10.81
C VAL A 60 -0.56 -13.65 -10.77
N LYS A 61 -1.22 -13.91 -11.89
CA LYS A 61 -2.68 -14.07 -11.91
C LYS A 61 -3.04 -15.38 -11.25
N HIS A 62 -3.65 -15.29 -10.05
CA HIS A 62 -4.07 -16.45 -9.29
C HIS A 62 -5.37 -17.03 -9.83
N ALA A 63 -6.42 -16.22 -9.96
CA ALA A 63 -7.71 -16.64 -10.52
C ALA A 63 -8.05 -15.77 -11.73
N THR A 64 -8.51 -16.39 -12.83
CA THR A 64 -8.77 -15.72 -14.11
C THR A 64 -10.16 -16.02 -14.66
N GLY A 65 -10.62 -15.25 -15.63
CA GLY A 65 -11.92 -15.46 -16.26
C GLY A 65 -13.11 -14.81 -15.52
N LEU A 66 -12.84 -13.84 -14.66
CA LEU A 66 -13.88 -12.97 -14.09
C LEU A 66 -14.47 -12.09 -15.19
N ASP A 67 -15.76 -11.81 -15.12
CA ASP A 67 -16.49 -11.07 -16.16
C ASP A 67 -16.44 -9.53 -15.99
N GLY A 68 -15.66 -9.04 -15.05
CA GLY A 68 -15.49 -7.61 -14.78
C GLY A 68 -14.33 -7.35 -13.82
N ASN A 69 -14.16 -6.08 -13.45
CA ASN A 69 -13.15 -5.70 -12.47
C ASN A 69 -13.50 -6.30 -11.10
N ALA A 70 -12.58 -6.99 -10.47
CA ALA A 70 -12.74 -7.48 -9.10
C ALA A 70 -12.59 -6.28 -8.13
N GLN A 71 -13.72 -5.75 -7.65
CA GLN A 71 -13.77 -4.55 -6.79
C GLN A 71 -13.73 -4.86 -5.30
N THR A 72 -14.00 -6.11 -4.94
CA THR A 72 -13.83 -6.62 -3.57
C THR A 72 -13.33 -8.05 -3.63
N VAL A 73 -12.35 -8.34 -2.79
CA VAL A 73 -11.94 -9.71 -2.44
C VAL A 73 -12.35 -9.93 -1.00
N MET A 74 -12.99 -11.06 -0.69
CA MET A 74 -13.47 -11.43 0.64
C MET A 74 -12.89 -12.77 1.03
N VAL A 75 -12.50 -12.91 2.28
CA VAL A 75 -11.96 -14.15 2.83
C VAL A 75 -12.88 -14.72 3.88
N TYR A 76 -13.30 -15.95 3.67
CA TYR A 76 -13.99 -16.76 4.67
C TYR A 76 -12.98 -17.61 5.44
N ASN A 77 -12.94 -17.46 6.74
CA ASN A 77 -12.02 -18.19 7.62
C ASN A 77 -12.78 -19.09 8.58
N TYR A 78 -12.57 -20.39 8.46
CA TYR A 78 -13.11 -21.38 9.41
C TYR A 78 -12.15 -22.57 9.58
N GLY A 79 -11.34 -22.56 10.62
CA GLY A 79 -10.36 -23.63 10.85
C GLY A 79 -9.46 -23.82 9.64
N ASN A 80 -9.43 -25.04 9.08
CA ASN A 80 -8.65 -25.34 7.86
C ASN A 80 -9.44 -25.10 6.56
N ASN A 81 -10.64 -24.53 6.63
CA ASN A 81 -11.53 -24.31 5.49
C ASN A 81 -11.57 -22.82 5.12
N SER A 82 -10.43 -22.23 4.80
CA SER A 82 -10.38 -20.87 4.29
C SER A 82 -10.78 -20.86 2.81
N LYS A 83 -11.58 -19.85 2.43
CA LYS A 83 -11.98 -19.60 1.04
C LYS A 83 -11.84 -18.13 0.68
N MET A 84 -11.54 -17.88 -0.57
CA MET A 84 -11.45 -16.55 -1.11
C MET A 84 -12.50 -16.35 -2.20
N PHE A 85 -13.23 -15.22 -2.13
CA PHE A 85 -14.25 -14.84 -3.09
C PHE A 85 -13.94 -13.48 -3.69
N ALA A 86 -14.18 -13.32 -4.98
CA ALA A 86 -14.09 -12.03 -5.65
C ALA A 86 -15.48 -11.54 -6.08
N VAL A 87 -15.76 -10.26 -5.83
CA VAL A 87 -16.97 -9.61 -6.31
C VAL A 87 -16.61 -8.67 -7.45
N THR A 88 -17.27 -8.87 -8.59
CA THR A 88 -16.99 -8.11 -9.80
C THR A 88 -17.88 -6.88 -9.95
N SER A 89 -17.41 -5.90 -10.73
CA SER A 89 -18.16 -4.69 -11.09
C SER A 89 -19.48 -4.99 -11.84
N THR A 90 -19.63 -6.20 -12.39
CA THR A 90 -20.84 -6.69 -13.04
C THR A 90 -21.86 -7.29 -12.06
N GLY A 91 -21.57 -7.24 -10.76
CA GLY A 91 -22.47 -7.73 -9.71
C GLY A 91 -22.52 -9.24 -9.58
N LYS A 92 -21.36 -9.91 -9.63
CA LYS A 92 -21.26 -11.35 -9.42
C LYS A 92 -20.20 -11.68 -8.37
N ILE A 93 -20.44 -12.77 -7.62
CA ILE A 93 -19.48 -13.34 -6.68
C ILE A 93 -18.95 -14.65 -7.26
N TYR A 94 -17.62 -14.76 -7.35
CA TYR A 94 -16.92 -15.95 -7.79
C TYR A 94 -16.10 -16.55 -6.66
N ASP A 95 -16.02 -17.87 -6.59
CA ASP A 95 -15.03 -18.57 -5.76
C ASP A 95 -13.67 -18.48 -6.49
N THR A 96 -12.71 -17.88 -5.82
CA THR A 96 -11.35 -17.66 -6.31
C THR A 96 -10.30 -18.32 -5.41
N THR A 97 -10.72 -19.28 -4.59
CA THR A 97 -9.84 -20.01 -3.66
C THR A 97 -8.75 -20.78 -4.40
N ALA A 98 -9.11 -21.47 -5.48
CA ALA A 98 -8.17 -22.22 -6.28
C ALA A 98 -7.55 -21.36 -7.38
N ALA A 99 -6.27 -21.62 -7.69
CA ALA A 99 -5.61 -21.00 -8.83
C ALA A 99 -6.18 -21.50 -10.16
N GLY A 100 -6.23 -20.62 -11.18
CA GLY A 100 -6.65 -20.94 -12.54
C GLY A 100 -7.95 -20.25 -12.97
N ALA A 101 -8.64 -20.82 -13.94
CA ALA A 101 -9.89 -20.26 -14.43
C ALA A 101 -11.03 -20.49 -13.41
N VAL A 102 -11.80 -19.42 -13.11
CA VAL A 102 -12.94 -19.54 -12.20
C VAL A 102 -14.09 -20.32 -12.82
N GLY A 103 -14.88 -20.97 -11.96
CA GLY A 103 -16.12 -21.62 -12.35
C GLY A 103 -17.28 -20.64 -12.57
N ALA A 104 -18.51 -21.16 -12.56
CA ALA A 104 -19.71 -20.33 -12.60
C ALA A 104 -19.80 -19.43 -11.36
N ALA A 105 -20.38 -18.25 -11.52
CA ALA A 105 -20.60 -17.34 -10.39
C ALA A 105 -21.50 -18.01 -9.31
N ALA A 106 -21.08 -17.94 -8.07
CA ALA A 106 -21.85 -18.44 -6.91
C ALA A 106 -23.07 -17.55 -6.63
N VAL A 107 -22.97 -16.25 -6.93
CA VAL A 107 -24.08 -15.28 -6.84
C VAL A 107 -24.02 -14.38 -8.07
N SER A 108 -25.19 -13.97 -8.55
CA SER A 108 -25.33 -13.04 -9.68
C SER A 108 -26.49 -12.06 -9.44
N GLY A 109 -26.53 -11.00 -10.25
CA GLY A 109 -27.60 -10.00 -10.20
C GLY A 109 -27.47 -8.99 -9.06
N LEU A 110 -26.23 -8.78 -8.55
CA LEU A 110 -25.93 -7.73 -7.61
C LEU A 110 -25.74 -6.40 -8.35
N THR A 111 -25.95 -5.29 -7.64
CA THR A 111 -25.90 -3.93 -8.23
C THR A 111 -24.48 -3.45 -8.50
N ASN A 112 -23.54 -3.82 -7.64
CA ASN A 112 -22.12 -3.41 -7.75
C ASN A 112 -21.18 -4.45 -7.12
N GLY A 113 -19.88 -4.22 -7.26
CA GLY A 113 -18.81 -5.05 -6.72
C GLY A 113 -18.18 -4.51 -5.43
N ILE A 114 -18.67 -3.41 -4.85
CA ILE A 114 -18.09 -2.75 -3.67
C ILE A 114 -18.81 -3.25 -2.43
N TRP A 115 -18.20 -4.15 -1.68
CA TRP A 115 -18.77 -4.83 -0.52
C TRP A 115 -17.84 -4.70 0.68
N GLU A 116 -18.42 -4.57 1.88
CA GLU A 116 -17.73 -4.69 3.16
C GLU A 116 -18.17 -5.99 3.84
N TYR A 117 -17.24 -6.65 4.52
CA TYR A 117 -17.51 -7.97 5.10
C TYR A 117 -16.85 -8.19 6.45
N THR A 118 -17.37 -9.13 7.20
CA THR A 118 -16.76 -9.65 8.44
C THR A 118 -17.01 -11.15 8.57
N ASN A 119 -16.16 -11.82 9.33
CA ASN A 119 -16.36 -13.22 9.71
C ASN A 119 -16.91 -13.28 11.13
N ILE A 120 -17.89 -14.17 11.37
CA ILE A 120 -18.44 -14.44 12.68
C ILE A 120 -18.61 -15.94 12.89
N THR A 121 -18.25 -16.40 14.10
CA THR A 121 -18.53 -17.77 14.54
C THR A 121 -19.56 -17.73 15.66
N THR A 122 -20.60 -18.53 15.53
CA THR A 122 -21.66 -18.71 16.51
C THR A 122 -21.80 -20.19 16.85
N THR A 123 -22.70 -20.54 17.76
CA THR A 123 -23.03 -21.95 18.03
C THR A 123 -23.66 -22.68 16.83
N GLY A 124 -24.20 -21.91 15.86
CA GLY A 124 -24.78 -22.44 14.62
C GLY A 124 -23.79 -22.66 13.49
N GLY A 125 -22.55 -22.18 13.62
CA GLY A 125 -21.51 -22.29 12.59
C GLY A 125 -20.68 -21.04 12.44
N SER A 126 -19.81 -21.07 11.44
CA SER A 126 -19.01 -19.91 11.04
C SER A 126 -19.54 -19.35 9.73
N TYR A 127 -19.55 -18.02 9.65
CA TYR A 127 -20.19 -17.30 8.56
C TYR A 127 -19.31 -16.16 8.08
N LEU A 128 -19.33 -15.92 6.78
CA LEU A 128 -18.91 -14.66 6.19
C LEU A 128 -20.17 -13.83 5.93
N TYR A 129 -20.18 -12.61 6.42
CA TYR A 129 -21.31 -11.69 6.28
C TYR A 129 -20.87 -10.45 5.51
N ALA A 130 -21.58 -10.10 4.43
CA ALA A 130 -21.20 -9.01 3.54
C ALA A 130 -22.39 -8.07 3.25
N VAL A 131 -22.09 -6.76 3.12
CA VAL A 131 -23.04 -5.67 2.86
C VAL A 131 -22.47 -4.69 1.83
N ASN A 132 -23.35 -3.96 1.10
CA ASN A 132 -22.92 -2.95 0.13
C ASN A 132 -23.79 -1.67 0.10
N GLY A 133 -24.79 -1.58 0.97
CA GLY A 133 -25.68 -0.41 1.06
C GLY A 133 -26.66 -0.22 -0.12
N VAL A 134 -26.86 -1.25 -0.95
CA VAL A 134 -27.78 -1.24 -2.09
C VAL A 134 -28.52 -2.56 -2.22
N ASP A 135 -27.82 -3.68 -2.16
CA ASP A 135 -28.37 -5.01 -2.25
C ASP A 135 -28.68 -5.57 -0.84
N LYS A 136 -29.46 -6.65 -0.78
CA LYS A 136 -29.64 -7.41 0.44
C LYS A 136 -28.29 -7.97 0.89
N PRO A 137 -27.93 -7.88 2.18
CA PRO A 137 -26.73 -8.51 2.72
C PRO A 137 -26.61 -9.97 2.29
N ARG A 138 -25.38 -10.45 2.17
CA ARG A 138 -25.07 -11.82 1.80
C ARG A 138 -24.40 -12.53 2.97
N LEU A 139 -24.93 -13.69 3.29
CA LEU A 139 -24.39 -14.59 4.31
C LEU A 139 -23.90 -15.86 3.64
N TYR A 140 -22.64 -16.22 3.86
CA TYR A 140 -22.05 -17.47 3.42
C TYR A 140 -21.82 -18.40 4.63
N ASP A 141 -22.28 -19.64 4.54
CA ASP A 141 -22.28 -20.63 5.64
C ASP A 141 -21.32 -21.80 5.42
N ASN A 142 -20.28 -21.62 4.62
CA ASN A 142 -19.35 -22.62 4.11
C ASN A 142 -19.91 -23.49 2.95
N ALA A 143 -21.19 -23.40 2.61
CA ALA A 143 -21.81 -24.15 1.52
C ALA A 143 -22.57 -23.24 0.54
N THR A 144 -23.39 -22.34 1.05
CA THR A 144 -24.33 -21.55 0.28
C THR A 144 -24.32 -20.07 0.62
N TRP A 145 -24.68 -19.24 -0.35
CA TRP A 145 -24.90 -17.82 -0.18
C TRP A 145 -26.39 -17.52 0.00
N THR A 146 -26.75 -16.93 1.14
CA THR A 146 -28.12 -16.53 1.46
C THR A 146 -28.26 -15.02 1.43
N ALA A 147 -29.33 -14.51 0.79
CA ALA A 147 -29.70 -13.09 0.84
C ALA A 147 -30.52 -12.83 2.11
N ILE A 148 -30.13 -11.82 2.89
CA ILE A 148 -30.70 -11.56 4.21
C ILE A 148 -31.63 -10.35 4.18
N ASP A 149 -32.87 -10.57 4.66
CA ASP A 149 -33.88 -9.54 4.87
C ASP A 149 -34.82 -9.92 6.04
N ALA A 150 -35.96 -9.26 6.14
CA ALA A 150 -36.95 -9.54 7.20
C ALA A 150 -37.72 -10.87 7.00
N ALA A 151 -37.66 -11.45 5.79
CA ALA A 151 -38.37 -12.70 5.44
C ALA A 151 -37.43 -13.88 5.26
N SER A 152 -36.12 -13.68 5.29
CA SER A 152 -35.12 -14.73 5.12
C SER A 152 -34.93 -15.58 6.39
N THR A 153 -34.18 -16.67 6.27
CA THR A 153 -33.73 -17.48 7.41
C THR A 153 -32.19 -17.60 7.30
N PRO A 154 -31.41 -16.97 8.23
CA PRO A 154 -31.86 -16.07 9.32
C PRO A 154 -32.47 -14.76 8.81
N ALA A 155 -33.35 -14.12 9.59
CA ALA A 155 -33.96 -12.83 9.25
C ALA A 155 -33.30 -11.70 10.04
N ILE A 156 -33.23 -10.49 9.44
CA ILE A 156 -32.98 -9.23 10.16
C ILE A 156 -34.25 -8.38 10.09
N THR A 157 -34.74 -7.96 11.26
CA THR A 157 -35.91 -7.08 11.38
C THR A 157 -35.51 -5.74 12.04
N GLY A 158 -36.38 -4.74 11.91
CA GLY A 158 -36.16 -3.42 12.53
C GLY A 158 -35.38 -2.42 11.66
N VAL A 159 -34.68 -2.88 10.62
CA VAL A 159 -33.92 -2.03 9.69
C VAL A 159 -34.18 -2.44 8.23
N THR A 160 -34.04 -1.50 7.31
CA THR A 160 -33.99 -1.79 5.87
C THR A 160 -32.61 -2.34 5.53
N THR A 161 -32.52 -3.66 5.31
CA THR A 161 -31.22 -4.33 5.17
C THR A 161 -30.40 -3.85 3.98
N THR A 162 -31.05 -3.36 2.91
CA THR A 162 -30.37 -2.78 1.72
C THR A 162 -29.75 -1.41 1.97
N SER A 163 -29.96 -0.79 3.14
CA SER A 163 -29.27 0.46 3.52
C SER A 163 -27.99 0.24 4.32
N LEU A 164 -27.65 -1.01 4.64
CA LEU A 164 -26.48 -1.35 5.44
C LEU A 164 -25.23 -1.33 4.54
N VAL A 165 -24.31 -0.39 4.80
CA VAL A 165 -23.17 -0.09 3.90
C VAL A 165 -21.83 -0.57 4.44
N ASN A 166 -21.68 -0.71 5.75
CA ASN A 166 -20.44 -1.17 6.36
C ASN A 166 -20.77 -2.14 7.52
N ILE A 167 -19.81 -3.00 7.89
CA ILE A 167 -20.00 -4.08 8.86
C ILE A 167 -18.72 -4.39 9.62
N THR A 168 -18.81 -4.57 10.94
CA THR A 168 -17.72 -5.10 11.76
C THR A 168 -18.24 -6.01 12.87
N LEU A 169 -17.34 -6.79 13.47
CA LEU A 169 -17.62 -7.63 14.63
C LEU A 169 -16.99 -7.00 15.87
N PHE A 170 -17.82 -6.66 16.88
CA PHE A 170 -17.37 -6.19 18.17
C PHE A 170 -18.07 -6.92 19.31
N LYS A 171 -17.29 -7.50 20.25
CA LYS A 171 -17.82 -8.25 21.42
C LYS A 171 -18.87 -9.30 21.05
N ASN A 172 -18.55 -10.13 20.03
CA ASN A 172 -19.44 -11.16 19.47
C ASN A 172 -20.79 -10.65 18.97
N ARG A 173 -20.85 -9.39 18.57
CA ARG A 173 -22.04 -8.74 18.04
C ARG A 173 -21.69 -8.09 16.72
N ILE A 174 -22.51 -8.34 15.68
CA ILE A 174 -22.38 -7.70 14.38
C ILE A 174 -22.90 -6.26 14.48
N TRP A 175 -22.11 -5.33 13.98
CA TRP A 175 -22.44 -3.93 13.84
C TRP A 175 -22.47 -3.53 12.37
N PHE A 176 -23.39 -2.62 12.03
CA PHE A 176 -23.55 -2.09 10.69
C PHE A 176 -23.63 -0.56 10.72
N ILE A 177 -23.28 0.06 9.62
CA ILE A 177 -23.59 1.47 9.36
C ILE A 177 -24.79 1.56 8.41
N GLU A 178 -25.74 2.42 8.72
CA GLU A 178 -26.83 2.79 7.81
C GLU A 178 -26.35 3.93 6.91
N LYS A 179 -26.47 3.71 5.60
CA LYS A 179 -26.01 4.63 4.55
C LYS A 179 -26.57 6.04 4.73
N ASN A 180 -25.69 7.04 4.62
CA ASN A 180 -26.02 8.47 4.70
C ASN A 180 -26.67 8.91 6.02
N THR A 181 -26.42 8.19 7.11
CA THR A 181 -26.94 8.54 8.45
C THR A 181 -25.82 8.53 9.49
N LEU A 182 -26.12 8.98 10.69
CA LEU A 182 -25.27 8.85 11.88
C LEU A 182 -25.71 7.69 12.77
N LYS A 183 -26.41 6.69 12.21
CA LYS A 183 -26.90 5.52 12.92
C LYS A 183 -26.03 4.31 12.68
N ALA A 184 -25.60 3.67 13.78
CA ALA A 184 -24.96 2.37 13.79
C ALA A 184 -25.93 1.34 14.31
N TRP A 185 -26.23 0.31 13.52
CA TRP A 185 -27.13 -0.79 13.86
C TRP A 185 -26.36 -1.96 14.41
N TYR A 186 -26.96 -2.73 15.32
CA TYR A 186 -26.35 -3.93 15.88
C TYR A 186 -27.36 -5.06 16.08
N LEU A 187 -26.87 -6.29 15.93
CA LEU A 187 -27.63 -7.51 16.16
C LEU A 187 -27.51 -8.01 17.61
N PRO A 188 -28.36 -8.96 18.04
CA PRO A 188 -28.15 -9.71 19.28
C PRO A 188 -26.77 -10.38 19.31
N THR A 189 -26.23 -10.61 20.50
CA THR A 189 -24.91 -11.24 20.70
C THR A 189 -24.90 -12.66 20.12
N SER A 190 -23.77 -13.04 19.48
CA SER A 190 -23.56 -14.37 18.89
C SER A 190 -24.65 -14.78 17.90
N SER A 191 -25.21 -13.83 17.17
CA SER A 191 -26.26 -14.05 16.20
C SER A 191 -25.95 -13.43 14.84
N VAL A 192 -26.39 -14.10 13.79
CA VAL A 192 -26.32 -13.64 12.39
C VAL A 192 -27.66 -13.07 11.88
N GLY A 193 -28.66 -12.96 12.77
CA GLY A 193 -29.98 -12.40 12.50
C GLY A 193 -30.65 -11.90 13.77
N GLY A 194 -31.92 -11.52 13.66
CA GLY A 194 -32.78 -11.08 14.79
C GLY A 194 -33.25 -9.64 14.63
N ALA A 195 -33.84 -9.10 15.71
CA ALA A 195 -34.29 -7.71 15.75
C ALA A 195 -33.07 -6.78 15.93
N ALA A 196 -32.74 -6.01 14.87
CA ALA A 196 -31.69 -5.03 14.91
C ALA A 196 -32.12 -3.84 15.79
N GLN A 197 -31.17 -3.33 16.57
CA GLN A 197 -31.28 -2.08 17.33
C GLN A 197 -30.23 -1.09 16.82
N TYR A 198 -30.35 0.19 17.16
CA TYR A 198 -29.41 1.18 16.68
C TYR A 198 -28.91 2.12 17.79
N LEU A 199 -27.72 2.61 17.60
CA LEU A 199 -27.10 3.72 18.33
C LEU A 199 -27.12 4.94 17.42
N ASP A 200 -27.78 6.02 17.85
CA ASP A 200 -27.83 7.29 17.13
C ASP A 200 -26.74 8.23 17.66
N LEU A 201 -25.77 8.54 16.80
CA LEU A 201 -24.63 9.41 17.11
C LEU A 201 -24.90 10.89 16.79
N SER A 202 -26.08 11.24 16.28
CA SER A 202 -26.41 12.61 15.84
C SER A 202 -26.32 13.66 16.96
N SER A 203 -26.58 13.26 18.20
CA SER A 203 -26.47 14.15 19.37
C SER A 203 -25.02 14.41 19.81
N ILE A 204 -24.07 13.61 19.33
CA ILE A 204 -22.66 13.62 19.74
C ILE A 204 -21.81 14.29 18.65
N CYS A 205 -22.12 14.03 17.38
CA CYS A 205 -21.43 14.61 16.25
C CYS A 205 -21.75 16.10 16.10
N LYS A 206 -20.70 16.93 16.03
CA LYS A 206 -20.83 18.39 16.00
C LYS A 206 -20.67 18.99 14.61
N PHE A 207 -20.03 18.25 13.70
CA PHE A 207 -19.70 18.75 12.36
C PHE A 207 -20.60 18.14 11.26
N GLY A 208 -21.62 17.39 11.65
CA GLY A 208 -22.56 16.78 10.70
C GLY A 208 -21.93 15.66 9.88
N GLY A 209 -22.44 15.44 8.66
CA GLY A 209 -22.01 14.36 7.79
C GLY A 209 -22.76 13.06 8.06
N HIS A 210 -22.13 11.94 7.73
CA HIS A 210 -22.65 10.58 7.93
C HIS A 210 -21.51 9.65 8.34
N LEU A 211 -21.82 8.49 8.90
CA LEU A 211 -20.82 7.47 9.21
C LEU A 211 -20.25 6.88 7.92
N VAL A 212 -18.94 6.73 7.85
CA VAL A 212 -18.21 6.14 6.71
C VAL A 212 -17.75 4.75 7.07
N ASP A 213 -17.09 4.58 8.22
CA ASP A 213 -16.48 3.32 8.61
C ASP A 213 -16.59 3.10 10.12
N LEU A 214 -16.52 1.84 10.53
CA LEU A 214 -16.45 1.44 11.92
C LEU A 214 -15.50 0.24 12.08
N ASP A 215 -14.63 0.30 13.09
CA ASP A 215 -13.74 -0.81 13.38
C ASP A 215 -13.42 -0.90 14.88
N THR A 216 -12.77 -1.98 15.28
CA THR A 216 -12.34 -2.19 16.64
C THR A 216 -10.91 -1.70 16.85
N TRP A 217 -10.68 -1.04 17.97
CA TRP A 217 -9.36 -0.58 18.40
C TRP A 217 -9.01 -1.21 19.74
N THR A 218 -7.94 -1.98 19.76
CA THR A 218 -7.46 -2.69 20.95
C THR A 218 -6.26 -1.95 21.51
N LEU A 219 -6.39 -1.37 22.69
CA LEU A 219 -5.27 -0.84 23.46
C LEU A 219 -4.69 -1.99 24.28
N ASP A 220 -3.61 -2.60 23.82
CA ASP A 220 -2.91 -3.64 24.56
C ASP A 220 -2.16 -3.01 25.76
N ALA A 221 -2.77 -3.08 26.92
CA ALA A 221 -2.18 -2.62 28.18
C ALA A 221 -1.42 -3.72 28.94
N GLY A 222 -1.18 -4.89 28.32
CA GLY A 222 -0.38 -5.98 28.89
C GLY A 222 -1.12 -6.88 29.90
N TYR A 223 -2.27 -6.49 30.43
CA TYR A 223 -3.11 -7.27 31.33
C TYR A 223 -4.61 -7.14 30.98
N GLY A 224 -5.00 -7.63 29.84
CA GLY A 224 -6.37 -7.59 29.37
C GLY A 224 -6.51 -6.68 28.14
N VAL A 225 -7.40 -7.11 27.26
CA VAL A 225 -7.64 -6.43 25.98
C VAL A 225 -8.79 -5.46 26.20
N ASP A 226 -8.46 -4.15 26.25
CA ASP A 226 -9.45 -3.07 26.26
C ASP A 226 -9.87 -2.75 24.81
N ASP A 227 -10.85 -3.53 24.31
CA ASP A 227 -11.41 -3.28 22.98
C ASP A 227 -12.35 -2.09 23.02
N ASN A 228 -12.11 -1.15 22.10
CA ASN A 228 -12.98 -0.03 21.83
C ASN A 228 -13.65 -0.22 20.46
N LEU A 229 -14.86 0.28 20.30
CA LEU A 229 -15.52 0.43 19.02
C LEU A 229 -15.33 1.87 18.55
N VAL A 230 -14.76 2.03 17.36
CA VAL A 230 -14.45 3.32 16.75
C VAL A 230 -15.37 3.55 15.56
N PHE A 231 -15.95 4.73 15.49
CA PHE A 231 -16.73 5.20 14.35
C PHE A 231 -16.03 6.42 13.74
N ILE A 232 -16.03 6.54 12.44
CA ILE A 232 -15.57 7.73 11.75
C ILE A 232 -16.66 8.29 10.85
N THR A 233 -16.81 9.62 10.90
CA THR A 233 -17.75 10.35 10.04
C THR A 233 -17.07 10.85 8.76
N SER A 234 -17.85 11.14 7.74
CA SER A 234 -17.38 11.75 6.48
C SER A 234 -16.70 13.10 6.66
N THR A 235 -16.95 13.77 7.78
CA THR A 235 -16.28 15.01 8.17
C THR A 235 -15.01 14.78 8.98
N GLY A 236 -14.70 13.52 9.36
CA GLY A 236 -13.50 13.16 10.13
C GLY A 236 -13.67 13.29 11.65
N GLU A 237 -14.91 13.29 12.18
CA GLU A 237 -15.13 13.06 13.60
C GLU A 237 -14.93 11.58 13.91
N VAL A 238 -14.12 11.30 14.90
CA VAL A 238 -13.83 9.96 15.41
C VAL A 238 -14.48 9.82 16.77
N ILE A 239 -15.39 8.87 16.88
CA ILE A 239 -16.17 8.60 18.08
C ILE A 239 -15.75 7.24 18.63
N VAL A 240 -15.32 7.18 19.88
CA VAL A 240 -14.81 5.97 20.52
C VAL A 240 -15.71 5.57 21.67
N TYR A 241 -16.24 4.36 21.59
CA TYR A 241 -17.03 3.74 22.66
C TYR A 241 -16.32 2.53 23.25
N ARG A 242 -16.57 2.32 24.53
CA ARG A 242 -16.13 1.14 25.27
C ARG A 242 -17.30 0.49 25.98
N GLY A 243 -17.29 -0.85 26.01
CA GLY A 243 -18.31 -1.62 26.74
C GLY A 243 -18.73 -2.89 26.05
N THR A 244 -19.77 -3.51 26.57
CA THR A 244 -20.27 -4.82 26.09
C THR A 244 -21.72 -4.78 25.61
N ASP A 245 -22.58 -3.94 26.21
CA ASP A 245 -23.99 -3.87 25.85
C ASP A 245 -24.41 -2.43 25.55
N PRO A 246 -24.65 -2.08 24.28
CA PRO A 246 -25.05 -0.74 23.87
C PRO A 246 -26.42 -0.30 24.42
N ALA A 247 -27.26 -1.24 24.84
CA ALA A 247 -28.56 -0.94 25.43
C ALA A 247 -28.48 -0.51 26.91
N SER A 248 -27.33 -0.69 27.56
CA SER A 248 -27.14 -0.44 28.98
C SER A 248 -26.10 0.65 29.24
N ALA A 249 -26.53 1.81 29.73
CA ALA A 249 -25.64 2.89 30.12
C ALA A 249 -24.64 2.52 31.25
N ALA A 250 -24.90 1.42 31.98
CA ALA A 250 -23.99 0.93 33.01
C ALA A 250 -22.76 0.21 32.41
N THR A 251 -22.90 -0.35 31.22
CA THR A 251 -21.88 -1.19 30.57
C THR A 251 -21.42 -0.64 29.21
N TRP A 252 -21.94 0.50 28.79
CA TRP A 252 -21.62 1.16 27.54
C TRP A 252 -21.35 2.64 27.75
N ALA A 253 -20.13 3.08 27.43
CA ALA A 253 -19.70 4.44 27.69
C ALA A 253 -18.97 5.05 26.49
N LEU A 254 -19.28 6.32 26.21
CA LEU A 254 -18.50 7.14 25.31
C LEU A 254 -17.13 7.45 25.95
N THR A 255 -16.05 7.04 25.29
CA THR A 255 -14.69 7.32 25.73
C THR A 255 -14.29 8.74 25.33
N GLY A 256 -14.65 9.16 24.12
CA GLY A 256 -14.36 10.51 23.62
C GLY A 256 -14.76 10.70 22.16
N VAL A 257 -14.68 11.97 21.76
CA VAL A 257 -14.89 12.41 20.38
C VAL A 257 -13.72 13.30 19.97
N TRP A 258 -13.09 12.97 18.89
CA TRP A 258 -11.94 13.71 18.33
C TRP A 258 -12.21 14.12 16.90
N LYS A 259 -11.41 15.07 16.40
CA LYS A 259 -11.51 15.54 15.02
C LYS A 259 -10.19 15.28 14.31
N LEU A 260 -10.21 14.43 13.28
CA LEU A 260 -9.15 14.21 12.30
C LEU A 260 -9.49 14.90 10.98
N GLY A 261 -8.62 14.79 9.98
CA GLY A 261 -8.97 15.07 8.60
C GLY A 261 -10.11 14.18 8.11
N SER A 262 -10.82 14.61 7.08
CA SER A 262 -11.86 13.77 6.47
C SER A 262 -11.26 12.47 5.94
N PRO A 263 -11.91 11.31 6.15
CA PRO A 263 -11.42 10.04 5.64
C PRO A 263 -11.52 9.98 4.12
N ILE A 264 -10.67 9.16 3.50
CA ILE A 264 -10.64 8.93 2.05
C ILE A 264 -11.02 7.48 1.78
N GLY A 265 -11.88 7.30 0.79
CA GLY A 265 -12.35 5.97 0.40
C GLY A 265 -13.44 5.42 1.30
N THR A 266 -13.83 4.19 1.03
CA THR A 266 -14.83 3.42 1.79
C THR A 266 -14.19 2.53 2.85
N ARG A 267 -12.86 2.31 2.77
CA ARG A 267 -12.05 1.47 3.66
C ARG A 267 -10.87 2.25 4.25
N PRO A 268 -11.14 3.32 4.98
CA PRO A 268 -10.08 4.19 5.49
C PRO A 268 -9.35 3.64 6.71
N MET A 269 -9.87 2.61 7.37
CA MET A 269 -9.31 2.07 8.61
C MET A 269 -8.52 0.79 8.38
N LEU A 270 -7.41 0.64 9.12
CA LEU A 270 -6.58 -0.56 9.15
C LEU A 270 -6.10 -0.83 10.58
N LYS A 271 -6.29 -2.05 11.07
CA LYS A 271 -5.67 -2.52 12.32
C LYS A 271 -4.19 -2.81 12.11
N TRP A 272 -3.36 -2.18 12.92
CA TRP A 272 -1.91 -2.34 12.85
C TRP A 272 -1.29 -2.52 14.24
N GLY A 273 -1.09 -3.79 14.62
CA GLY A 273 -0.69 -4.13 15.99
C GLY A 273 -1.73 -3.68 17.02
N GLY A 274 -1.29 -2.96 18.04
CA GLY A 274 -2.17 -2.38 19.07
C GLY A 274 -2.74 -1.00 18.69
N ASP A 275 -2.64 -0.56 17.43
CA ASP A 275 -3.15 0.72 16.96
C ASP A 275 -4.14 0.54 15.81
N LEU A 276 -4.89 1.59 15.53
CA LEU A 276 -5.77 1.72 14.38
C LEU A 276 -5.28 2.86 13.50
N LEU A 277 -4.92 2.57 12.26
CA LEU A 277 -4.53 3.57 11.27
C LEU A 277 -5.76 4.07 10.53
N VAL A 278 -5.83 5.38 10.29
CA VAL A 278 -6.92 6.01 9.54
C VAL A 278 -6.35 6.80 8.38
N LEU A 279 -6.78 6.48 7.18
CA LEU A 279 -6.42 7.22 5.96
C LEU A 279 -7.31 8.45 5.83
N THR A 280 -6.68 9.61 5.84
CA THR A 280 -7.35 10.92 5.76
C THR A 280 -6.68 11.81 4.70
N TYR A 281 -7.28 12.95 4.38
CA TYR A 281 -6.65 13.97 3.54
C TYR A 281 -5.33 14.51 4.12
N ASP A 282 -5.13 14.39 5.44
CA ASP A 282 -3.88 14.77 6.11
C ASP A 282 -2.83 13.65 6.09
N GLY A 283 -3.17 12.48 5.53
CA GLY A 283 -2.30 11.32 5.43
C GLY A 283 -2.76 10.13 6.25
N LEU A 284 -1.85 9.17 6.47
CA LEU A 284 -2.10 7.96 7.24
C LEU A 284 -1.86 8.24 8.73
N MET A 285 -2.96 8.40 9.48
CA MET A 285 -2.94 8.86 10.87
C MET A 285 -3.03 7.67 11.85
N PRO A 286 -2.04 7.48 12.74
CA PRO A 286 -2.14 6.51 13.83
C PRO A 286 -3.02 7.08 14.95
N MET A 287 -4.02 6.31 15.38
CA MET A 287 -5.01 6.75 16.38
C MET A 287 -4.37 6.99 17.74
N ALA A 288 -3.49 6.09 18.21
CA ALA A 288 -2.86 6.19 19.52
C ALA A 288 -2.09 7.51 19.71
N ALA A 289 -1.41 7.99 18.68
CA ALA A 289 -0.68 9.25 18.73
C ALA A 289 -1.60 10.46 18.47
N SER A 290 -2.56 10.34 17.56
CA SER A 290 -3.43 11.44 17.14
C SER A 290 -4.42 11.86 18.22
N LEU A 291 -4.90 10.91 19.04
CA LEU A 291 -5.89 11.19 20.08
C LEU A 291 -5.29 11.66 21.42
N GLN A 292 -3.98 11.67 21.58
CA GLN A 292 -3.30 12.17 22.79
C GLN A 292 -3.26 13.70 22.86
N SER A 293 -3.46 14.39 21.74
CA SER A 293 -3.42 15.85 21.67
C SER A 293 -4.81 16.41 21.31
N SER A 294 -5.20 17.48 21.99
CA SER A 294 -6.40 18.25 21.63
C SER A 294 -6.24 19.03 20.32
N ARG A 295 -5.03 19.07 19.77
CA ARG A 295 -4.68 19.74 18.51
C ARG A 295 -4.06 18.73 17.56
N LEU A 296 -4.65 18.57 16.39
CA LEU A 296 -4.11 17.73 15.34
C LEU A 296 -2.76 18.29 14.88
N ASP A 297 -1.71 17.49 15.01
CA ASP A 297 -0.40 17.76 14.38
C ASP A 297 -0.26 16.85 13.17
N PRO A 298 -0.30 17.36 11.94
CA PRO A 298 -0.14 16.54 10.72
C PRO A 298 1.18 15.77 10.66
N ARG A 299 2.21 16.20 11.40
CA ARG A 299 3.51 15.52 11.48
C ARG A 299 3.46 14.18 12.21
N VAL A 300 2.36 13.90 12.91
CA VAL A 300 2.11 12.58 13.52
C VAL A 300 1.79 11.51 12.46
N ALA A 301 1.38 11.93 11.25
CA ALA A 301 1.09 11.01 10.16
C ALA A 301 2.30 10.12 9.84
N LEU A 302 2.09 8.82 9.72
CA LEU A 302 3.13 7.89 9.25
C LEU A 302 3.63 8.25 7.86
N SER A 303 2.78 8.89 7.06
CA SER A 303 3.07 9.37 5.70
C SER A 303 3.67 10.77 5.63
N ASP A 304 4.08 11.39 6.76
CA ASP A 304 4.61 12.76 6.79
C ASP A 304 5.73 12.99 5.77
N LYS A 305 6.64 12.03 5.61
CA LYS A 305 7.76 12.11 4.66
C LYS A 305 7.33 12.19 3.19
N ILE A 306 6.14 11.68 2.87
CA ILE A 306 5.55 11.72 1.53
C ILE A 306 4.30 12.61 1.45
N GLN A 307 4.16 13.58 2.36
CA GLN A 307 2.97 14.42 2.47
C GLN A 307 2.64 15.16 1.17
N GLY A 308 3.65 15.63 0.43
CA GLY A 308 3.44 16.26 -0.88
C GLY A 308 2.76 15.33 -1.89
N ALA A 309 3.16 14.06 -1.92
CA ALA A 309 2.56 13.06 -2.80
C ALA A 309 1.13 12.69 -2.35
N ILE A 310 0.89 12.55 -1.05
CA ILE A 310 -0.46 12.31 -0.50
C ILE A 310 -1.39 13.47 -0.87
N THR A 311 -0.95 14.71 -0.64
CA THR A 311 -1.76 15.90 -0.97
C THR A 311 -2.07 15.97 -2.48
N ALA A 312 -1.10 15.70 -3.34
CA ALA A 312 -1.30 15.67 -4.78
C ALA A 312 -2.30 14.58 -5.21
N ALA A 313 -2.13 13.36 -4.69
CA ALA A 313 -3.02 12.23 -5.00
C ALA A 313 -4.45 12.46 -4.49
N THR A 314 -4.62 12.95 -3.26
CA THR A 314 -5.95 13.22 -2.68
C THR A 314 -6.66 14.35 -3.40
N THR A 315 -5.94 15.38 -3.85
CA THR A 315 -6.49 16.49 -4.63
C THR A 315 -6.96 16.02 -6.01
N ALA A 316 -6.17 15.16 -6.66
CA ALA A 316 -6.47 14.70 -8.01
C ALA A 316 -7.56 13.60 -8.02
N TYR A 317 -7.55 12.69 -7.05
CA TYR A 317 -8.31 11.44 -7.11
C TYR A 317 -9.23 11.19 -5.91
N GLY A 318 -9.15 11.99 -4.85
CA GLY A 318 -9.93 11.81 -3.62
C GLY A 318 -11.44 11.95 -3.81
N GLY A 319 -11.90 12.74 -4.79
CA GLY A 319 -13.32 12.94 -5.10
C GLY A 319 -13.85 11.97 -6.15
N THR A 320 -13.19 11.87 -7.29
CA THR A 320 -13.65 11.11 -8.47
C THR A 320 -13.52 9.60 -8.32
N HIS A 321 -12.53 9.14 -7.56
CA HIS A 321 -12.24 7.72 -7.34
C HIS A 321 -12.42 7.29 -5.87
N ALA A 322 -13.19 8.04 -5.10
CA ALA A 322 -13.35 7.80 -3.66
C ALA A 322 -13.94 6.43 -3.32
N ALA A 323 -14.75 5.85 -4.20
CA ALA A 323 -15.47 4.61 -3.91
C ALA A 323 -14.65 3.34 -4.19
N VAL A 324 -13.67 3.39 -5.08
CA VAL A 324 -12.90 2.20 -5.51
C VAL A 324 -11.42 2.54 -5.55
N GLY A 325 -10.61 1.69 -4.99
CA GLY A 325 -9.16 1.76 -5.07
C GLY A 325 -8.48 2.30 -3.81
N TRP A 326 -8.99 3.32 -3.16
CA TRP A 326 -8.41 3.80 -1.91
C TRP A 326 -8.55 2.76 -0.79
N GLN A 327 -7.43 2.25 -0.32
CA GLN A 327 -7.37 1.26 0.76
C GLN A 327 -5.99 1.28 1.41
N VAL A 328 -5.93 1.03 2.71
CA VAL A 328 -4.68 0.78 3.42
C VAL A 328 -4.56 -0.71 3.68
N VAL A 329 -3.35 -1.26 3.47
CA VAL A 329 -3.10 -2.70 3.59
C VAL A 329 -1.82 -2.95 4.36
N TYR A 330 -1.80 -4.00 5.17
CA TYR A 330 -0.62 -4.45 5.90
C TYR A 330 -0.32 -5.91 5.62
N THR A 331 0.93 -6.24 5.38
CA THR A 331 1.43 -7.62 5.34
C THR A 331 2.61 -7.80 6.29
N ALA A 332 2.45 -8.71 7.23
CA ALA A 332 3.52 -9.08 8.15
C ALA A 332 4.65 -9.81 7.43
N LYS A 333 4.32 -10.68 6.47
CA LYS A 333 5.27 -11.48 5.68
C LYS A 333 6.31 -10.60 4.97
N ASN A 334 5.89 -9.45 4.43
CA ASN A 334 6.75 -8.54 3.68
C ASN A 334 7.22 -7.33 4.51
N ASN A 335 6.83 -7.23 5.79
CA ASN A 335 7.07 -6.06 6.64
C ASN A 335 6.68 -4.74 5.96
N ALA A 336 5.50 -4.71 5.33
CA ALA A 336 5.03 -3.60 4.53
C ALA A 336 3.62 -3.15 4.91
N VAL A 337 3.43 -1.84 4.94
CA VAL A 337 2.13 -1.17 4.91
C VAL A 337 2.08 -0.33 3.65
N TRP A 338 0.97 -0.37 2.92
CA TRP A 338 0.82 0.52 1.76
C TRP A 338 -0.54 1.15 1.67
N ILE A 339 -0.56 2.29 1.03
CA ILE A 339 -1.76 3.01 0.61
C ILE A 339 -1.95 2.71 -0.87
N ASN A 340 -3.04 2.07 -1.22
CA ASN A 340 -3.45 1.90 -2.61
C ASN A 340 -4.10 3.20 -3.09
N VAL A 341 -3.60 3.76 -4.19
CA VAL A 341 -3.99 5.06 -4.72
C VAL A 341 -4.54 4.88 -6.13
N PRO A 342 -5.81 5.13 -6.39
CA PRO A 342 -6.33 5.12 -7.74
C PRO A 342 -5.82 6.35 -8.51
N VAL A 343 -5.22 6.13 -9.68
CA VAL A 343 -4.73 7.21 -10.57
C VAL A 343 -5.56 7.34 -11.85
N SER A 344 -6.39 6.35 -12.13
CA SER A 344 -7.41 6.37 -13.17
C SER A 344 -8.46 5.29 -12.89
N ASP A 345 -9.46 5.16 -13.77
CA ASP A 345 -10.49 4.09 -13.68
C ASP A 345 -9.91 2.67 -13.82
N THR A 346 -8.68 2.54 -14.33
CA THR A 346 -8.06 1.25 -14.64
C THR A 346 -6.66 1.07 -14.05
N GLN A 347 -6.09 2.11 -13.47
CA GLN A 347 -4.74 2.09 -12.93
C GLN A 347 -4.70 2.55 -11.48
N GLN A 348 -3.93 1.85 -10.69
CA GLN A 348 -3.63 2.17 -9.30
C GLN A 348 -2.12 2.10 -9.08
N GLU A 349 -1.67 2.86 -8.09
CA GLU A 349 -0.31 2.88 -7.59
C GLU A 349 -0.32 2.60 -6.09
N GLN A 350 0.78 2.12 -5.56
CA GLN A 350 0.89 1.86 -4.13
C GLN A 350 2.00 2.73 -3.53
N TYR A 351 1.69 3.48 -2.49
CA TYR A 351 2.69 4.14 -1.66
C TYR A 351 3.01 3.20 -0.50
N VAL A 352 4.19 2.62 -0.53
CA VAL A 352 4.58 1.47 0.30
C VAL A 352 5.61 1.90 1.34
N MET A 353 5.35 1.60 2.60
CA MET A 353 6.26 1.84 3.72
C MET A 353 6.81 0.53 4.26
N ASN A 354 8.10 0.45 4.43
CA ASN A 354 8.70 -0.62 5.22
C ASN A 354 8.42 -0.40 6.72
N THR A 355 7.80 -1.36 7.38
CA THR A 355 7.38 -1.22 8.80
C THR A 355 8.54 -1.18 9.78
N ILE A 356 9.73 -1.66 9.39
CA ILE A 356 10.94 -1.66 10.21
C ILE A 356 11.67 -0.32 10.08
N THR A 357 11.97 0.11 8.85
CA THR A 357 12.77 1.33 8.59
C THR A 357 11.94 2.60 8.54
N LYS A 358 10.61 2.48 8.39
CA LYS A 358 9.65 3.58 8.12
C LYS A 358 9.93 4.34 6.82
N ALA A 359 10.76 3.79 5.96
CA ALA A 359 11.09 4.35 4.66
C ALA A 359 9.99 4.04 3.63
N TRP A 360 9.65 5.03 2.81
CA TRP A 360 8.60 4.95 1.79
C TRP A 360 9.17 4.68 0.41
N ALA A 361 8.37 4.08 -0.45
CA ALA A 361 8.60 3.89 -1.87
C ALA A 361 7.27 3.96 -2.63
N GLN A 362 7.31 4.15 -3.93
CA GLN A 362 6.17 4.09 -4.83
C GLN A 362 6.25 2.80 -5.65
N PHE A 363 5.16 2.03 -5.68
CA PHE A 363 5.05 0.86 -6.55
C PHE A 363 4.04 1.15 -7.66
N THR A 364 4.35 0.70 -8.84
CA THR A 364 3.53 0.76 -10.05
C THR A 364 3.47 -0.61 -10.70
N GLY A 365 2.46 -0.85 -11.54
CA GLY A 365 2.29 -2.12 -12.25
C GLY A 365 1.27 -3.06 -11.60
N TRP A 366 0.89 -2.85 -10.34
CA TRP A 366 -0.21 -3.55 -9.69
C TRP A 366 -1.49 -2.74 -9.80
N SER A 367 -2.26 -2.95 -10.87
CA SER A 367 -3.54 -2.26 -11.08
C SER A 367 -4.64 -2.90 -10.23
N ALA A 368 -4.60 -2.59 -8.94
CA ALA A 368 -5.39 -3.22 -7.89
C ALA A 368 -6.63 -2.38 -7.53
N PHE A 369 -7.84 -2.87 -7.78
CA PHE A 369 -9.08 -2.23 -7.36
C PHE A 369 -9.37 -2.41 -5.86
N CYS A 370 -8.90 -3.51 -5.29
CA CYS A 370 -9.01 -3.85 -3.87
C CYS A 370 -7.88 -4.79 -3.48
N TRP A 371 -7.65 -4.91 -2.18
CA TRP A 371 -6.64 -5.79 -1.59
C TRP A 371 -7.23 -6.63 -0.48
N GLU A 372 -6.69 -7.84 -0.32
CA GLU A 372 -7.00 -8.73 0.79
C GLU A 372 -5.82 -9.64 1.11
N ILE A 373 -5.70 -10.06 2.37
CA ILE A 373 -4.67 -11.03 2.80
C ILE A 373 -5.34 -12.40 2.94
N PHE A 374 -4.82 -13.37 2.23
CA PHE A 374 -5.29 -14.75 2.28
C PHE A 374 -4.08 -15.68 2.44
N GLU A 375 -4.10 -16.52 3.49
CA GLU A 375 -3.00 -17.45 3.83
C GLU A 375 -1.62 -16.77 3.85
N ASP A 376 -1.53 -15.59 4.52
CA ASP A 376 -0.36 -14.72 4.64
C ASP A 376 0.17 -14.10 3.34
N ASP A 377 -0.45 -14.36 2.19
CA ASP A 377 -0.13 -13.72 0.92
C ASP A 377 -1.09 -12.55 0.62
N ALA A 378 -0.56 -11.54 -0.06
CA ALA A 378 -1.35 -10.39 -0.49
C ALA A 378 -1.98 -10.65 -1.86
N TYR A 379 -3.31 -10.58 -1.91
CA TYR A 379 -4.08 -10.71 -3.13
C TYR A 379 -4.75 -9.40 -3.49
N PHE A 380 -4.95 -9.17 -4.78
CA PHE A 380 -5.64 -7.98 -5.26
C PHE A 380 -6.61 -8.29 -6.40
N GLY A 381 -7.68 -7.50 -6.44
CA GLY A 381 -8.64 -7.56 -7.53
C GLY A 381 -8.13 -6.77 -8.74
N GLY A 382 -7.99 -7.43 -9.87
CA GLY A 382 -7.62 -6.85 -11.17
C GLY A 382 -8.78 -6.82 -12.17
N ALA A 383 -8.51 -6.41 -13.40
CA ALA A 383 -9.47 -6.41 -14.51
C ALA A 383 -9.64 -7.82 -15.08
N GLY A 384 -10.67 -8.54 -14.61
CA GLY A 384 -10.96 -9.92 -15.03
C GLY A 384 -10.14 -11.00 -14.35
N TYR A 385 -9.42 -10.68 -13.26
CA TYR A 385 -8.60 -11.64 -12.51
C TYR A 385 -8.45 -11.22 -11.04
N VAL A 386 -7.98 -12.18 -10.23
CA VAL A 386 -7.38 -11.91 -8.91
C VAL A 386 -5.89 -12.20 -9.03
N GLY A 387 -5.04 -11.24 -8.66
CA GLY A 387 -3.60 -11.37 -8.65
C GLY A 387 -3.06 -11.66 -7.26
N ARG A 388 -1.97 -12.45 -7.16
CA ARG A 388 -1.16 -12.61 -5.96
C ARG A 388 0.10 -11.78 -6.12
N ALA A 389 0.29 -10.78 -5.26
CA ALA A 389 1.43 -9.86 -5.27
C ALA A 389 2.63 -10.40 -4.47
N TRP A 390 3.77 -9.72 -4.57
CA TRP A 390 5.04 -10.06 -3.92
C TRP A 390 5.59 -11.42 -4.34
N ASP A 391 5.32 -11.81 -5.59
CA ASP A 391 5.86 -13.06 -6.14
C ASP A 391 7.36 -12.93 -6.42
N ASP A 392 8.13 -13.92 -5.96
CA ASP A 392 9.59 -13.95 -6.10
C ASP A 392 10.04 -14.22 -7.55
N ALA A 393 9.10 -14.27 -8.49
CA ALA A 393 9.41 -14.35 -9.90
C ALA A 393 9.97 -13.03 -10.47
N TYR A 394 9.83 -11.92 -9.75
CA TYR A 394 10.28 -10.58 -10.19
C TYR A 394 9.82 -10.23 -11.61
N VAL A 395 8.57 -10.54 -11.89
CA VAL A 395 7.86 -10.26 -13.14
C VAL A 395 6.40 -9.95 -12.85
N ASP A 396 5.83 -8.99 -13.54
CA ASP A 396 4.41 -8.66 -13.43
C ASP A 396 3.61 -9.46 -14.44
N ASP A 397 3.15 -10.67 -14.03
CA ASP A 397 2.53 -11.67 -14.90
C ASP A 397 3.50 -12.02 -16.05
N THR A 398 3.40 -11.35 -17.19
CA THR A 398 4.27 -11.52 -18.37
C THR A 398 5.10 -10.27 -18.68
N SER A 399 4.97 -9.21 -17.90
CA SER A 399 5.60 -7.91 -18.15
C SER A 399 6.80 -7.67 -17.26
N ASN A 400 7.80 -6.99 -17.80
CA ASN A 400 8.99 -6.60 -17.04
C ASN A 400 8.62 -5.61 -15.92
N ILE A 401 9.25 -5.76 -14.75
CA ILE A 401 9.25 -4.73 -13.72
C ILE A 401 10.33 -3.70 -14.08
N THR A 402 9.94 -2.45 -14.23
CA THR A 402 10.88 -1.33 -14.43
C THR A 402 11.02 -0.54 -13.15
N THR A 403 12.26 -0.13 -12.84
CA THR A 403 12.53 0.73 -11.68
C THR A 403 13.08 2.08 -12.13
N THR A 404 12.77 3.11 -11.35
CA THR A 404 13.36 4.44 -11.52
C THR A 404 13.68 5.01 -10.15
N THR A 405 14.93 5.39 -9.93
CA THR A 405 15.38 5.98 -8.68
C THR A 405 16.17 7.25 -9.01
N LEU A 406 15.84 8.35 -8.36
CA LEU A 406 16.65 9.57 -8.33
C LEU A 406 17.03 9.85 -6.87
N GLN A 407 18.32 9.74 -6.56
CA GLN A 407 18.83 10.06 -5.22
C GLN A 407 18.73 11.55 -4.92
N ALA A 408 18.70 11.91 -3.64
CA ALA A 408 18.83 13.29 -3.20
C ALA A 408 20.12 13.92 -3.74
N PHE A 409 20.04 15.21 -4.04
CA PHE A 409 21.17 15.95 -4.59
C PHE A 409 22.29 16.13 -3.57
N ASN A 410 23.51 15.76 -3.94
CA ASN A 410 24.69 15.81 -3.09
C ASN A 410 25.70 16.82 -3.64
N TYR A 411 26.23 17.66 -2.75
CA TYR A 411 27.25 18.67 -3.09
C TYR A 411 28.67 18.10 -3.11
N MET A 412 28.87 16.80 -2.89
CA MET A 412 30.18 16.16 -2.91
C MET A 412 31.23 16.92 -2.08
N GLY A 413 30.86 17.29 -0.86
CA GLY A 413 31.73 17.96 0.11
C GLY A 413 31.84 19.49 -0.02
N SER A 414 31.58 20.11 -1.18
CA SER A 414 31.71 21.56 -1.36
C SER A 414 30.57 22.17 -2.16
N ARG A 415 29.84 23.12 -1.57
CA ARG A 415 28.75 23.85 -2.23
C ARG A 415 29.21 24.91 -3.21
N GLY A 416 30.42 25.47 -3.03
CA GLY A 416 30.91 26.62 -3.80
C GLY A 416 31.71 26.26 -5.05
N VAL A 417 31.93 24.97 -5.32
CA VAL A 417 32.80 24.53 -6.43
C VAL A 417 32.04 23.67 -7.40
N LYS A 418 32.10 23.98 -8.69
CA LYS A 418 31.55 23.14 -9.76
C LYS A 418 32.31 21.82 -9.85
N LYS A 419 31.58 20.75 -10.14
CA LYS A 419 32.06 19.39 -10.35
C LYS A 419 31.73 18.96 -11.77
N TYR A 420 32.64 18.23 -12.38
CA TYR A 420 32.44 17.51 -13.61
C TYR A 420 32.35 16.02 -13.29
N PHE A 421 31.17 15.45 -13.44
CA PHE A 421 30.89 14.02 -13.21
C PHE A 421 31.24 13.24 -14.47
N THR A 422 31.92 12.09 -14.32
CA THR A 422 32.45 11.34 -15.46
C THR A 422 32.05 9.87 -15.47
N ARG A 423 32.01 9.22 -14.32
CA ARG A 423 31.69 7.79 -14.20
C ARG A 423 30.95 7.51 -12.90
N ALA A 424 30.10 6.48 -12.94
CA ALA A 424 29.49 5.87 -11.76
C ALA A 424 29.66 4.36 -11.79
N ARG A 425 29.80 3.75 -10.62
CA ARG A 425 29.91 2.31 -10.44
C ARG A 425 28.90 1.87 -9.38
N PRO A 426 27.69 1.49 -9.75
CA PRO A 426 26.73 0.93 -8.82
C PRO A 426 27.17 -0.47 -8.38
N SER A 427 27.07 -0.76 -7.09
CA SER A 427 27.26 -2.08 -6.49
C SER A 427 25.90 -2.76 -6.36
N ILE A 428 25.60 -3.65 -7.28
CA ILE A 428 24.31 -4.33 -7.39
C ILE A 428 24.52 -5.83 -7.18
N PHE A 429 23.68 -6.42 -6.35
CA PHE A 429 23.58 -7.86 -6.17
C PHE A 429 22.42 -8.36 -7.01
N SER A 430 22.66 -9.36 -7.83
CA SER A 430 21.64 -9.98 -8.68
C SER A 430 21.93 -11.46 -8.93
N ASN A 431 20.89 -12.24 -9.14
CA ASN A 431 20.99 -13.64 -9.55
C ASN A 431 21.17 -13.81 -11.07
N GLY A 432 21.51 -12.74 -11.79
CA GLY A 432 21.80 -12.76 -13.23
C GLY A 432 22.45 -11.44 -13.67
N SER A 433 22.35 -11.10 -14.94
CA SER A 433 22.93 -9.87 -15.50
C SER A 433 21.83 -8.85 -15.77
N PRO A 434 21.50 -7.96 -14.80
CA PRO A 434 20.46 -6.98 -14.98
C PRO A 434 20.89 -5.87 -15.96
N ALA A 435 19.94 -5.34 -16.71
CA ALA A 435 20.14 -4.13 -17.49
C ALA A 435 20.07 -2.90 -16.57
N ILE A 436 21.13 -2.13 -16.49
CA ILE A 436 21.27 -0.98 -15.61
C ILE A 436 21.61 0.26 -16.44
N GLY A 437 20.75 1.28 -16.36
CA GLY A 437 21.01 2.61 -16.86
C GLY A 437 21.33 3.56 -15.72
N VAL A 438 22.38 4.35 -15.86
CA VAL A 438 22.80 5.33 -14.86
C VAL A 438 22.96 6.71 -15.52
N GLY A 439 22.46 7.74 -14.86
CA GLY A 439 22.61 9.15 -15.25
C GLY A 439 22.93 10.03 -14.05
N MET A 440 23.34 11.26 -14.31
CA MET A 440 23.56 12.26 -13.27
C MET A 440 22.70 13.48 -13.55
N ASN A 441 21.75 13.74 -12.68
CA ASN A 441 20.94 14.95 -12.68
C ASN A 441 21.72 16.06 -11.96
N ILE A 442 21.71 17.27 -12.51
CA ILE A 442 22.57 18.37 -12.07
C ILE A 442 21.72 19.53 -11.57
N ASP A 443 22.19 20.19 -10.49
CA ASP A 443 21.64 21.46 -9.97
C ASP A 443 20.11 21.47 -9.83
N PHE A 444 19.57 20.39 -9.24
CA PHE A 444 18.15 20.18 -8.95
C PHE A 444 17.25 19.96 -10.18
N ASP A 445 17.82 19.67 -11.34
CA ASP A 445 17.03 19.18 -12.46
C ASP A 445 16.53 17.76 -12.13
N THR A 446 15.24 17.56 -12.15
CA THR A 446 14.58 16.27 -11.88
C THR A 446 14.12 15.57 -13.15
N SER A 447 14.45 16.13 -14.33
CA SER A 447 14.10 15.54 -15.62
C SER A 447 14.79 14.19 -15.83
N ASP A 448 14.22 13.40 -16.71
CA ASP A 448 14.73 12.07 -17.02
C ASP A 448 15.98 12.16 -17.89
N THR A 449 17.15 11.90 -17.31
CA THR A 449 18.45 11.97 -18.01
C THR A 449 18.94 10.62 -18.49
N THR A 450 18.32 9.53 -18.04
CA THR A 450 18.75 8.16 -18.35
C THR A 450 17.85 7.56 -19.43
N ALA A 451 18.45 7.05 -20.49
CA ALA A 451 17.72 6.35 -21.55
C ALA A 451 16.91 5.15 -20.99
N PRO A 452 15.78 4.81 -21.60
CA PRO A 452 15.06 3.60 -21.26
C PRO A 452 15.98 2.38 -21.36
N VAL A 453 15.92 1.51 -20.34
CA VAL A 453 16.71 0.29 -20.34
C VAL A 453 15.93 -0.79 -21.08
N ASN A 454 16.38 -1.15 -22.26
CA ASN A 454 15.88 -2.32 -22.99
C ASN A 454 16.51 -3.57 -22.39
N PHE A 455 15.67 -4.47 -21.89
CA PHE A 455 16.10 -5.70 -21.25
C PHE A 455 15.73 -6.90 -22.12
N SER A 456 16.72 -7.73 -22.43
CA SER A 456 16.52 -9.08 -22.97
C SER A 456 16.88 -10.06 -21.85
N PRO A 457 15.90 -10.69 -21.20
CA PRO A 457 16.17 -11.52 -20.05
C PRO A 457 16.97 -12.75 -20.42
N THR A 458 18.08 -12.98 -19.72
CA THR A 458 18.64 -14.32 -19.54
C THR A 458 18.13 -14.82 -18.19
N SER A 459 17.07 -15.60 -18.23
CA SER A 459 16.47 -16.17 -17.01
C SER A 459 17.45 -17.14 -16.35
N SER A 460 17.72 -16.94 -15.06
CA SER A 460 18.23 -18.00 -14.21
C SER A 460 17.20 -19.14 -14.15
N ALA A 461 17.67 -20.37 -14.07
CA ALA A 461 16.79 -21.54 -13.97
C ALA A 461 15.99 -21.50 -12.67
N ARG A 462 14.69 -21.79 -12.75
CA ARG A 462 13.78 -21.90 -11.61
C ARG A 462 13.39 -23.38 -11.42
N TRP A 463 13.34 -23.83 -10.18
CA TRP A 463 12.80 -25.14 -9.83
C TRP A 463 11.36 -25.26 -10.34
N ASP A 464 10.99 -26.41 -10.86
CA ASP A 464 9.68 -26.74 -11.41
C ASP A 464 9.24 -25.94 -12.67
N VAL A 465 10.09 -25.05 -13.20
CA VAL A 465 9.80 -24.25 -14.40
C VAL A 465 10.83 -24.46 -15.50
N SER A 466 12.12 -24.57 -15.14
CA SER A 466 13.21 -24.70 -16.11
C SER A 466 13.64 -26.15 -16.32
N THR A 467 13.97 -26.47 -17.56
CA THR A 467 14.50 -27.81 -17.90
C THR A 467 15.99 -27.92 -17.54
N TRP A 468 16.44 -29.10 -17.11
CA TRP A 468 17.81 -29.34 -16.64
C TRP A 468 18.87 -29.02 -17.71
N ASP A 469 18.55 -29.19 -18.96
CA ASP A 469 19.50 -29.04 -20.09
C ASP A 469 19.60 -27.60 -20.62
N SER A 470 18.71 -26.69 -20.18
CA SER A 470 18.69 -25.29 -20.65
C SER A 470 18.76 -24.27 -19.54
N GLY A 471 18.64 -24.70 -18.29
CA GLY A 471 18.65 -23.81 -17.12
C GLY A 471 20.08 -23.51 -16.64
N LEU A 472 20.46 -22.24 -16.56
CA LEU A 472 21.64 -21.83 -15.79
C LEU A 472 21.27 -21.83 -14.30
N TRP A 473 21.63 -22.89 -13.60
CA TRP A 473 21.42 -23.05 -12.16
C TRP A 473 22.43 -22.15 -11.42
N GLY A 474 22.05 -20.90 -11.19
CA GLY A 474 22.86 -19.91 -10.52
C GLY A 474 22.81 -20.05 -9.00
N ALA A 475 23.96 -20.08 -8.35
CA ALA A 475 24.08 -20.04 -6.90
C ALA A 475 23.99 -18.58 -6.41
N GLY A 476 22.85 -18.17 -5.86
CA GLY A 476 22.72 -16.94 -5.08
C GLY A 476 22.98 -15.63 -5.83
N LEU A 477 22.96 -14.54 -5.07
CA LEU A 477 23.22 -13.20 -5.59
C LEU A 477 24.72 -12.98 -5.81
N THR A 478 25.07 -12.48 -7.02
CA THR A 478 26.44 -12.11 -7.37
C THR A 478 26.54 -10.57 -7.49
N ILE A 479 27.73 -10.03 -7.15
CA ILE A 479 27.99 -8.60 -7.27
C ILE A 479 28.23 -8.23 -8.73
N GLN A 480 27.48 -7.25 -9.21
CA GLN A 480 27.68 -6.53 -10.46
C GLN A 480 28.20 -5.11 -10.12
N ASN A 481 29.41 -4.78 -10.53
CA ASN A 481 30.03 -3.49 -10.22
C ASN A 481 30.85 -2.94 -11.38
N THR A 482 30.19 -2.71 -12.50
CA THR A 482 30.81 -2.18 -13.72
C THR A 482 30.80 -0.64 -13.71
N TRP A 483 31.89 -0.02 -14.18
CA TRP A 483 31.97 1.43 -14.40
C TRP A 483 31.12 1.83 -15.61
N LEU A 484 30.14 2.70 -15.38
CA LEU A 484 29.27 3.28 -16.38
C LEU A 484 29.61 4.75 -16.59
N GLY A 485 29.58 5.23 -17.83
CA GLY A 485 29.79 6.64 -18.16
C GLY A 485 28.58 7.47 -17.71
N ILE A 486 28.84 8.56 -16.99
CA ILE A 486 27.87 9.60 -16.70
C ILE A 486 28.45 10.94 -17.14
N THR A 487 27.60 11.94 -17.34
CA THR A 487 28.08 13.28 -17.73
C THR A 487 27.23 14.34 -17.04
N GLY A 488 27.88 15.41 -16.60
CA GLY A 488 27.19 16.54 -15.99
C GLY A 488 28.19 17.52 -15.38
N ILE A 489 27.89 18.82 -15.44
CA ILE A 489 28.69 19.89 -14.82
C ILE A 489 27.77 20.76 -14.00
N GLY A 490 28.00 20.83 -12.69
CA GLY A 490 27.21 21.65 -11.78
C GLY A 490 27.76 21.68 -10.37
N TYR A 491 27.01 22.29 -9.45
CA TYR A 491 27.39 22.45 -8.05
C TYR A 491 27.00 21.22 -7.22
N CYS A 492 25.90 20.57 -7.57
CA CYS A 492 25.46 19.34 -6.94
C CYS A 492 24.97 18.34 -8.00
N GLY A 493 24.90 17.07 -7.64
CA GLY A 493 24.40 16.02 -8.52
C GLY A 493 23.55 15.01 -7.75
N GLY A 494 22.46 14.54 -8.39
CA GLY A 494 21.63 13.44 -7.96
C GLY A 494 21.79 12.26 -8.92
N LEU A 495 22.19 11.10 -8.42
CA LEU A 495 22.32 9.90 -9.26
C LEU A 495 20.94 9.38 -9.64
N GLN A 496 20.71 9.26 -10.95
CA GLN A 496 19.54 8.56 -11.48
C GLN A 496 19.93 7.15 -11.88
N MET A 497 19.17 6.16 -11.41
CA MET A 497 19.33 4.77 -11.82
C MET A 497 18.01 4.21 -12.32
N LYS A 498 18.05 3.52 -13.45
CA LYS A 498 16.94 2.76 -14.01
C LYS A 498 17.37 1.32 -14.21
N THR A 499 16.48 0.41 -13.87
CA THR A 499 16.66 -1.00 -14.18
C THR A 499 15.37 -1.58 -14.75
N ALA A 500 15.49 -2.70 -15.45
CA ALA A 500 14.36 -3.51 -15.85
C ALA A 500 14.67 -4.97 -15.55
N SER A 501 13.69 -5.71 -15.06
CA SER A 501 13.81 -7.12 -14.76
C SER A 501 12.64 -7.91 -15.33
N SER A 502 12.97 -9.12 -15.77
CA SER A 502 12.02 -10.20 -16.01
C SER A 502 12.62 -11.46 -15.40
N GLY A 503 12.31 -11.72 -14.14
CA GLY A 503 12.80 -12.89 -13.43
C GLY A 503 14.13 -12.72 -12.70
N LEU A 504 14.67 -11.49 -12.56
CA LEU A 504 15.90 -11.23 -11.82
C LEU A 504 15.63 -10.46 -10.53
N GLU A 505 16.18 -10.96 -9.45
CA GLU A 505 16.30 -10.20 -8.21
C GLU A 505 17.40 -9.14 -8.34
N ILE A 506 17.11 -7.90 -7.93
CA ILE A 506 18.05 -6.78 -7.98
C ILE A 506 18.08 -6.10 -6.62
N GLN A 507 19.26 -6.05 -6.01
CA GLN A 507 19.52 -5.36 -4.76
C GLN A 507 20.64 -4.34 -4.96
N TRP A 508 20.39 -3.08 -4.67
CA TRP A 508 21.35 -1.99 -4.78
C TRP A 508 21.85 -1.55 -3.41
N ALA A 509 23.18 -1.60 -3.21
CA ALA A 509 23.81 -1.30 -1.93
C ALA A 509 24.46 0.09 -1.89
N SER A 510 25.21 0.46 -2.93
CA SER A 510 25.92 1.74 -3.00
C SER A 510 26.32 2.08 -4.44
N THR A 511 26.84 3.30 -4.65
CA THR A 511 27.43 3.70 -5.93
C THR A 511 28.66 4.55 -5.70
N ASP A 512 29.76 4.21 -6.34
CA ASP A 512 30.94 5.06 -6.41
C ASP A 512 30.81 6.03 -7.58
N VAL A 513 31.00 7.32 -7.32
CA VAL A 513 30.90 8.39 -8.31
C VAL A 513 32.27 9.05 -8.49
N VAL A 514 32.73 9.15 -9.74
CA VAL A 514 33.97 9.84 -10.11
C VAL A 514 33.64 11.23 -10.61
N TYR A 515 34.29 12.24 -10.01
CA TYR A 515 34.14 13.62 -10.39
C TYR A 515 35.47 14.41 -10.29
N GLN A 516 35.56 15.52 -10.98
CA GLN A 516 36.63 16.47 -10.87
C GLN A 516 36.10 17.80 -10.35
N THR A 517 36.84 18.45 -9.43
CA THR A 517 36.49 19.78 -8.89
C THR A 517 37.20 20.89 -9.60
N GLY A 518 36.66 22.12 -9.60
CA GLY A 518 37.32 23.32 -10.12
C GLY A 518 37.30 23.44 -11.65
N TRP A 519 36.36 22.78 -12.32
CA TRP A 519 36.12 23.01 -13.73
C TRP A 519 35.60 24.44 -13.91
N ALA A 520 36.51 25.39 -14.17
CA ALA A 520 36.20 26.70 -14.68
C ALA A 520 35.98 26.56 -16.19
N GLY A 521 34.75 26.14 -16.58
CA GLY A 521 34.35 26.32 -17.96
C GLY A 521 34.28 27.82 -18.23
N VAL A 522 35.08 28.28 -19.14
CA VAL A 522 35.01 29.61 -19.71
C VAL A 522 33.73 29.72 -20.54
#